data_2896aaf0fc4ead544cb02bb5367208df
#
_entry.id   2896aaf0fc4ead544cb02bb5367208df
#
_cell.length_a   1.000
_cell.length_b   1.000
_cell.length_c   1.000
_cell.angle_alpha   90.00
_cell.angle_beta   90.00
_cell.angle_gamma   90.00
#
_symmetry.space_group_name_H-M   'P 1'
#
loop_
_entity.id
_entity.type
_entity.pdbx_description
1 polymer ?
#
loop_
_entity_poly.entity_id
_entity_poly.type
_entity_poly.pdbx_seq_one_letter_code
_entity_poly.pdbx_strand_id
1 'polypeptide(L)' 'SHQLTPREAEVFEMLARGRNREYIEERLSVSRNTVKAHVKHIYAKLDIHSHQELIDLVEGKGE' A
#
# COMPACT_ATOMS: atom_id res chain seq x y z
N SER A 1 4.96 -11.15 -11.75
CA SER A 1 4.69 -9.77 -12.13
C SER A 1 4.35 -8.92 -10.92
N HIS A 2 4.85 -7.71 -10.90
CA HIS A 2 4.62 -6.78 -9.78
C HIS A 2 3.51 -5.80 -10.09
N GLN A 3 2.66 -6.15 -11.03
CA GLN A 3 1.63 -5.23 -11.48
C GLN A 3 0.48 -5.15 -10.51
N LEU A 4 0.20 -3.94 -10.07
CA LEU A 4 -0.90 -3.70 -9.15
C LEU A 4 -2.18 -3.45 -9.93
N THR A 5 -3.32 -3.87 -9.34
CA THR A 5 -4.61 -3.49 -9.91
C THR A 5 -4.80 -1.99 -9.71
N PRO A 6 -5.75 -1.36 -10.45
CA PRO A 6 -6.01 0.08 -10.25
C PRO A 6 -6.31 0.45 -8.80
N ARG A 7 -7.09 -0.36 -8.11
CA ARG A 7 -7.42 -0.07 -6.71
C ARG A 7 -6.19 -0.24 -5.82
N GLU A 8 -5.40 -1.28 -6.07
CA GLU A 8 -4.16 -1.47 -5.33
C GLU A 8 -3.20 -0.31 -5.55
N ALA A 9 -3.14 0.19 -6.78
CA ALA A 9 -2.28 1.34 -7.07
C ALA A 9 -2.71 2.57 -6.28
N GLU A 10 -4.02 2.78 -6.13
CA GLU A 10 -4.51 3.89 -5.32
C GLU A 10 -4.09 3.75 -3.87
N VAL A 11 -4.23 2.54 -3.32
CA VAL A 11 -3.82 2.27 -1.94
C VAL A 11 -2.32 2.44 -1.80
N PHE A 12 -1.57 1.91 -2.75
CA PHE A 12 -0.11 2.03 -2.74
C PHE A 12 0.33 3.50 -2.68
N GLU A 13 -0.30 4.34 -3.49
CA GLU A 13 0.07 5.75 -3.54
C GLU A 13 -0.16 6.43 -2.20
N MET A 14 -1.28 6.13 -1.55
CA MET A 14 -1.55 6.71 -0.24
C MET A 14 -0.54 6.24 0.80
N LEU A 15 -0.20 4.95 0.77
CA LEU A 15 0.81 4.42 1.68
C LEU A 15 2.17 5.06 1.42
N ALA A 16 2.50 5.29 0.16
CA ALA A 16 3.78 5.92 -0.20
C ALA A 16 3.87 7.35 0.32
N ARG A 17 2.72 8.00 0.50
CA ARG A 17 2.68 9.35 1.05
C ARG A 17 2.65 9.35 2.57
N GLY A 18 2.75 8.20 3.19
CA GLY A 18 2.77 8.09 4.64
C GLY A 18 1.40 8.10 5.30
N ARG A 19 0.34 7.90 4.51
CA ARG A 19 -1.01 7.88 5.08
C ARG A 19 -1.27 6.56 5.78
N ASN A 20 -2.07 6.61 6.84
CA ASN A 20 -2.41 5.39 7.56
C ASN A 20 -3.63 4.72 6.95
N ARG A 21 -3.94 3.52 7.47
CA ARG A 21 -5.03 2.72 6.90
C ARG A 21 -6.39 3.37 7.11
N GLU A 22 -6.58 4.06 8.23
CA GLU A 22 -7.84 4.74 8.51
C GLU A 22 -8.11 5.83 7.47
N TYR A 23 -7.09 6.55 7.09
CA TYR A 23 -7.20 7.54 6.04
C TYR A 23 -7.67 6.89 4.74
N ILE A 24 -7.09 5.74 4.41
CA ILE A 24 -7.41 5.03 3.18
C ILE A 24 -8.86 4.55 3.21
N GLU A 25 -9.30 4.02 4.36
CA GLU A 25 -10.69 3.58 4.51
C GLU A 25 -11.66 4.70 4.18
N GLU A 26 -11.42 5.87 4.73
CA GLU A 26 -12.29 7.02 4.51
C GLU A 26 -12.20 7.51 3.08
N ARG A 27 -11.00 7.60 2.56
CA ARG A 27 -10.78 8.16 1.23
C ARG A 27 -11.43 7.32 0.14
N LEU A 28 -11.38 6.01 0.29
CA LEU A 28 -11.90 5.09 -0.71
C LEU A 28 -13.28 4.56 -0.35
N SER A 29 -13.80 4.92 0.82
CA SER A 29 -15.11 4.46 1.31
C SER A 29 -15.18 2.94 1.32
N VAL A 30 -14.17 2.31 1.86
CA VAL A 30 -14.11 0.84 1.95
C VAL A 30 -13.89 0.44 3.41
N SER A 31 -14.15 -0.83 3.71
CA SER A 31 -14.03 -1.36 5.05
C SER A 31 -12.57 -1.58 5.41
N ARG A 32 -12.33 -1.72 6.73
CA ARG A 32 -10.99 -2.03 7.22
C ARG A 32 -10.48 -3.33 6.61
N ASN A 33 -11.33 -4.35 6.53
CA ASN A 33 -10.91 -5.63 5.97
C ASN A 33 -10.50 -5.49 4.50
N THR A 34 -11.19 -4.64 3.76
CA THR A 34 -10.85 -4.41 2.36
C THR A 34 -9.48 -3.75 2.25
N VAL A 35 -9.21 -2.74 3.06
CA VAL A 35 -7.90 -2.09 3.06
C VAL A 35 -6.82 -3.08 3.46
N LYS A 36 -7.09 -3.87 4.48
CA LYS A 36 -6.13 -4.87 4.95
C LYS A 36 -5.78 -5.86 3.83
N ALA A 37 -6.78 -6.31 3.09
CA ALA A 37 -6.56 -7.23 1.98
C ALA A 37 -5.72 -6.57 0.88
N HIS A 38 -6.02 -5.32 0.55
CA HIS A 38 -5.24 -4.61 -0.47
C HIS A 38 -3.79 -4.45 -0.04
N VAL A 39 -3.56 -4.07 1.21
CA VAL A 39 -2.21 -3.92 1.73
C VAL A 39 -1.44 -5.23 1.67
N LYS A 40 -2.11 -6.32 2.09
CA LYS A 40 -1.48 -7.64 2.05
C LYS A 40 -1.06 -8.02 0.64
N HIS A 41 -1.94 -7.79 -0.32
CA HIS A 41 -1.64 -8.13 -1.71
C HIS A 41 -0.50 -7.27 -2.26
N ILE A 42 -0.50 -5.98 -1.92
CA ILE A 42 0.57 -5.09 -2.36
C ILE A 42 1.91 -5.54 -1.80
N TYR A 43 1.94 -5.83 -0.51
CA TYR A 43 3.19 -6.27 0.12
C TYR A 43 3.71 -7.56 -0.50
N ALA A 44 2.79 -8.49 -0.80
CA ALA A 44 3.19 -9.75 -1.43
C ALA A 44 3.75 -9.51 -2.83
N LYS A 45 3.09 -8.66 -3.61
CA LYS A 45 3.51 -8.39 -4.97
C LYS A 45 4.86 -7.68 -5.05
N LEU A 46 5.14 -6.82 -4.07
CA LEU A 46 6.38 -6.05 -4.05
C LEU A 46 7.45 -6.70 -3.17
N ASP A 47 7.12 -7.81 -2.55
CA ASP A 47 8.05 -8.55 -1.68
C ASP A 47 8.58 -7.67 -0.56
N ILE A 48 7.66 -6.97 0.11
CA ILE A 48 7.99 -6.13 1.26
C ILE A 48 7.12 -6.57 2.44
N HIS A 49 7.50 -6.14 3.64
CA HIS A 49 6.87 -6.66 4.86
C HIS A 49 6.41 -5.57 5.82
N SER A 50 6.59 -4.30 5.47
CA SER A 50 6.19 -3.23 6.37
C SER A 50 5.94 -1.95 5.59
N HIS A 51 5.22 -1.03 6.23
CA HIS A 51 4.95 0.28 5.65
C HIS A 51 6.26 1.04 5.41
N GLN A 52 7.21 0.90 6.36
CA GLN A 52 8.48 1.58 6.22
C GLN A 52 9.27 1.06 5.02
N GLU A 53 9.22 -0.26 4.78
CA GLU A 53 9.88 -0.81 3.59
C GLU A 53 9.29 -0.25 2.31
N LEU A 54 7.96 -0.06 2.30
CA LEU A 54 7.30 0.52 1.13
C LEU A 54 7.81 1.94 0.89
N ILE A 55 7.87 2.73 1.95
CA ILE A 55 8.35 4.11 1.84
C ILE A 55 9.80 4.14 1.38
N ASP A 56 10.62 3.27 1.93
CA ASP A 56 12.02 3.19 1.54
C ASP A 56 12.16 2.83 0.07
N LEU A 57 11.33 1.91 -0.39
CA LEU A 57 11.34 1.50 -1.79
C LEU A 57 11.03 2.69 -2.71
N VAL A 58 10.01 3.46 -2.35
CA VAL A 58 9.61 4.61 -3.14
C VAL A 58 10.68 5.68 -3.14
N GLU A 59 11.36 5.86 -2.01
CA GLU A 59 12.40 6.87 -1.88
C GLU A 59 13.76 6.38 -2.36
N GLY A 60 13.86 5.11 -2.75
CA GLY A 60 15.12 4.57 -3.24
C GLY A 60 16.14 4.30 -2.16
N LYS A 61 15.70 4.11 -0.93
CA LYS A 61 16.61 3.91 0.20
C LYS A 61 16.94 2.45 0.48
N GLY A 62 16.31 1.54 -0.21
CA GLY A 62 16.49 0.12 0.04
C GLY A 62 17.64 -0.51 -0.72
N GLU A 63 18.45 0.30 -1.28
CA GLU A 63 19.55 -0.21 -2.10
C GLU A 63 20.79 -0.51 -1.28
#